data_2fecfd4d7c3e63d3f2efb56351ad0174
#
_entry.id   2fecfd4d7c3e63d3f2efb56351ad0174
#
_cell.length_a   1.000
_cell.length_b   1.000
_cell.length_c   1.000
_cell.angle_alpha   90.00
_cell.angle_beta   90.00
_cell.angle_gamma   90.00
#
_symmetry.space_group_name_H-M   'P 1'
#
loop_
_entity.id
_entity.type
_entity.pdbx_description
1 polymer ?
#
loop_
_entity_poly.entity_id
_entity_poly.type
_entity_poly.pdbx_seq_one_letter_code
_entity_poly.pdbx_strand_id
1 'polypeptide(L)'
;MRMLACMSPRDGGELSVLGMDPERHPREIKRRLGVVAQDVNLDLELTVRENLLVYARYFDLPRAEAAARAQELLAFVGLSERAGDAVDKLSGGMRRRLQIARALVNRPRMVLLDEPTTGLDPQARHVVWERLRALRRQGAALVLTTHYMDEAAQLCDRIVIMDGGRIVREGTPAGLVAEEVGREVLELRLAPADIPGLLARLDGRARGHQVEGDLLLLFSDDAEALHAEARATGIGMELQAARRAGLEDVFLALTGRSLREH
;
A
#
# COMPACT_ATOMS: atom_id res chain seq x y z
N MET A 1 -0.71 12.63 -3.24
CA MET A 1 -1.58 12.78 -2.04
C MET A 1 -1.92 14.23 -1.69
N ARG A 2 -0.96 15.18 -1.62
CA ARG A 2 -1.19 16.57 -1.16
C ARG A 2 -2.24 17.34 -1.98
N MET A 3 -2.27 17.20 -3.31
CA MET A 3 -3.29 17.82 -4.17
C MET A 3 -4.69 17.25 -3.91
N LEU A 4 -4.82 15.92 -3.73
CA LEU A 4 -6.09 15.27 -3.37
C LEU A 4 -6.62 15.74 -2.02
N ALA A 5 -5.73 16.04 -1.07
CA ALA A 5 -6.05 16.55 0.25
C ALA A 5 -6.32 18.07 0.26
N CYS A 6 -6.33 18.74 -0.88
CA CYS A 6 -6.44 20.21 -1.01
C CYS A 6 -5.37 20.96 -0.20
N MET A 7 -4.13 20.43 -0.15
CA MET A 7 -2.99 21.00 0.58
C MET A 7 -1.98 21.70 -0.34
N SER A 8 -2.00 21.39 -1.65
CA SER A 8 -1.19 22.07 -2.66
C SER A 8 -2.01 22.25 -3.94
N PRO A 9 -1.78 23.33 -4.68
CA PRO A 9 -2.36 23.50 -6.00
C PRO A 9 -1.78 22.46 -6.97
N ARG A 10 -2.43 22.27 -8.12
CA ARG A 10 -1.90 21.54 -9.26
C ARG A 10 -1.15 22.50 -10.19
N ASP A 11 -0.14 22.00 -10.90
CA ASP A 11 0.60 22.79 -11.90
C ASP A 11 -0.16 22.81 -13.25
N GLY A 12 -1.05 21.85 -13.47
CA GLY A 12 -1.85 21.75 -14.69
C GLY A 12 -2.78 20.53 -14.69
N GLY A 13 -3.50 20.35 -15.80
CA GLY A 13 -4.46 19.26 -15.95
C GLY A 13 -5.75 19.44 -15.15
N GLU A 14 -6.55 18.37 -15.10
CA GLU A 14 -7.83 18.35 -14.38
C GLU A 14 -7.76 17.42 -13.17
N LEU A 15 -8.31 17.83 -12.05
CA LEU A 15 -8.41 17.03 -10.84
C LEU A 15 -9.80 17.18 -10.24
N SER A 16 -10.46 16.05 -9.99
CA SER A 16 -11.75 15.99 -9.32
C SER A 16 -11.68 15.08 -8.11
N VAL A 17 -12.09 15.57 -6.96
CA VAL A 17 -12.18 14.83 -5.70
C VAL A 17 -13.62 14.84 -5.23
N LEU A 18 -14.25 13.68 -5.11
CA LEU A 18 -15.68 13.55 -4.79
C LEU A 18 -16.60 14.35 -5.75
N GLY A 19 -16.20 14.47 -7.03
CA GLY A 19 -16.92 15.24 -8.04
C GLY A 19 -16.69 16.76 -8.01
N MET A 20 -15.76 17.25 -7.20
CA MET A 20 -15.47 18.66 -7.00
C MET A 20 -14.02 19.00 -7.33
N ASP A 21 -13.79 20.20 -7.87
CA ASP A 21 -12.44 20.75 -8.07
C ASP A 21 -11.82 21.17 -6.72
N PRO A 22 -10.67 20.62 -6.32
CA PRO A 22 -10.05 20.88 -5.02
C PRO A 22 -9.57 22.32 -4.82
N GLU A 23 -9.36 23.08 -5.87
CA GLU A 23 -8.98 24.51 -5.77
C GLU A 23 -10.20 25.40 -5.57
N ARG A 24 -11.34 25.02 -6.15
CA ARG A 24 -12.58 25.79 -6.06
C ARG A 24 -13.40 25.44 -4.80
N HIS A 25 -13.35 24.18 -4.37
CA HIS A 25 -14.18 23.65 -3.27
C HIS A 25 -13.37 23.00 -2.13
N PRO A 26 -12.25 23.58 -1.66
CA PRO A 26 -11.36 22.89 -0.71
C PRO A 26 -12.02 22.62 0.64
N ARG A 27 -12.87 23.54 1.14
CA ARG A 27 -13.56 23.38 2.43
C ARG A 27 -14.60 22.27 2.38
N GLU A 28 -15.33 22.16 1.29
CA GLU A 28 -16.38 21.15 1.12
C GLU A 28 -15.79 19.75 0.97
N ILE A 29 -14.70 19.62 0.21
CA ILE A 29 -13.94 18.38 0.09
C ILE A 29 -13.38 17.96 1.45
N LYS A 30 -12.69 18.86 2.17
CA LYS A 30 -12.09 18.57 3.48
C LYS A 30 -13.10 18.10 4.52
N ARG A 31 -14.33 18.61 4.48
CA ARG A 31 -15.41 18.14 5.37
C ARG A 31 -15.80 16.69 5.14
N ARG A 32 -15.56 16.14 3.93
CA ARG A 32 -15.92 14.78 3.52
C ARG A 32 -14.72 13.87 3.36
N LEU A 33 -13.53 14.36 3.70
CA LEU A 33 -12.26 13.70 3.53
C LEU A 33 -11.64 13.38 4.88
N GLY A 34 -11.10 12.16 5.04
CA GLY A 34 -10.16 11.79 6.09
C GLY A 34 -8.75 11.74 5.52
N VAL A 35 -7.77 12.20 6.28
CA VAL A 35 -6.37 12.17 5.85
C VAL A 35 -5.51 11.55 6.94
N VAL A 36 -4.79 10.50 6.59
CA VAL A 36 -3.77 9.85 7.41
C VAL A 36 -2.43 10.12 6.74
N ALA A 37 -1.71 11.11 7.23
CA ALA A 37 -0.40 11.47 6.71
C ALA A 37 0.67 10.43 7.11
N GLN A 38 1.80 10.42 6.42
CA GLN A 38 2.93 9.55 6.73
C GLN A 38 3.44 9.81 8.15
N ASP A 39 3.69 11.07 8.48
CA ASP A 39 4.09 11.46 9.83
C ASP A 39 2.93 11.39 10.82
N VAL A 40 3.25 10.97 12.04
CA VAL A 40 2.29 10.95 13.15
C VAL A 40 2.17 12.36 13.71
N ASN A 41 1.08 13.04 13.33
CA ASN A 41 0.77 14.42 13.72
C ASN A 41 -0.27 14.50 14.85
N LEU A 42 -0.20 13.59 15.82
CA LEU A 42 -1.02 13.62 17.03
C LEU A 42 -0.48 14.67 17.99
N ASP A 43 -1.37 15.26 18.78
CA ASP A 43 -0.99 16.15 19.88
C ASP A 43 -0.53 15.30 21.07
N LEU A 44 0.74 15.43 21.41
CA LEU A 44 1.37 14.63 22.46
C LEU A 44 1.02 15.09 23.88
N GLU A 45 0.53 16.34 24.04
CA GLU A 45 0.11 16.90 25.32
C GLU A 45 -1.31 16.46 25.71
N LEU A 46 -2.06 15.94 24.73
CA LEU A 46 -3.43 15.47 24.91
C LEU A 46 -3.47 13.95 25.16
N THR A 47 -4.51 13.53 25.86
CA THR A 47 -4.85 12.11 25.96
C THR A 47 -5.34 11.57 24.61
N VAL A 48 -5.39 10.24 24.50
CA VAL A 48 -5.92 9.52 23.33
C VAL A 48 -7.34 9.99 23.00
N ARG A 49 -8.21 10.13 23.98
CA ARG A 49 -9.59 10.62 23.81
C ARG A 49 -9.62 12.08 23.40
N GLU A 50 -8.83 12.92 24.06
CA GLU A 50 -8.81 14.37 23.79
C GLU A 50 -8.36 14.69 22.37
N ASN A 51 -7.41 13.94 21.80
CA ASN A 51 -7.03 14.06 20.41
C ASN A 51 -8.24 13.95 19.45
N LEU A 52 -9.16 13.03 19.72
CA LEU A 52 -10.36 12.87 18.92
C LEU A 52 -11.36 14.00 19.17
N LEU A 53 -11.54 14.41 20.43
CA LEU A 53 -12.49 15.47 20.81
C LEU A 53 -12.09 16.83 20.27
N VAL A 54 -10.79 17.17 20.32
CA VAL A 54 -10.27 18.42 19.77
C VAL A 54 -10.42 18.41 18.25
N TYR A 55 -10.12 17.29 17.60
CA TYR A 55 -10.26 17.18 16.15
C TYR A 55 -11.72 17.26 15.68
N ALA A 56 -12.67 16.75 16.48
CA ALA A 56 -14.11 16.87 16.21
C ALA A 56 -14.60 18.32 16.16
N ARG A 57 -13.95 19.24 16.91
CA ARG A 57 -14.29 20.67 16.89
C ARG A 57 -14.00 21.33 15.54
N TYR A 58 -12.99 20.88 14.81
CA TYR A 58 -12.71 21.41 13.47
C TYR A 58 -13.83 21.11 12.46
N PHE A 59 -14.71 20.16 12.79
CA PHE A 59 -15.87 19.78 11.98
C PHE A 59 -17.20 20.22 12.58
N ASP A 60 -17.17 21.12 13.58
CA ASP A 60 -18.35 21.68 14.24
C ASP A 60 -19.26 20.62 14.89
N LEU A 61 -18.70 19.44 15.29
CA LEU A 61 -19.49 18.41 15.97
C LEU A 61 -19.93 18.87 17.37
N PRO A 62 -21.23 18.74 17.70
CA PRO A 62 -21.72 19.01 19.06
C PRO A 62 -21.00 18.13 20.09
N ARG A 63 -20.78 18.65 21.30
CA ARG A 63 -20.00 17.95 22.35
C ARG A 63 -20.48 16.53 22.63
N ALA A 64 -21.79 16.30 22.69
CA ALA A 64 -22.37 14.98 22.93
C ALA A 64 -22.08 14.02 21.77
N GLU A 65 -22.21 14.49 20.52
CA GLU A 65 -21.92 13.70 19.33
C GLU A 65 -20.42 13.41 19.23
N ALA A 66 -19.56 14.40 19.48
CA ALA A 66 -18.10 14.21 19.50
C ALA A 66 -17.66 13.16 20.54
N ALA A 67 -18.27 13.18 21.75
CA ALA A 67 -17.98 12.19 22.78
C ALA A 67 -18.40 10.77 22.38
N ALA A 68 -19.60 10.59 21.85
CA ALA A 68 -20.10 9.31 21.35
C ALA A 68 -19.23 8.81 20.19
N ARG A 69 -18.88 9.69 19.25
CA ARG A 69 -18.03 9.35 18.11
C ARG A 69 -16.61 8.96 18.53
N ALA A 70 -16.02 9.66 19.51
CA ALA A 70 -14.71 9.31 20.04
C ALA A 70 -14.74 7.92 20.69
N GLN A 71 -15.77 7.58 21.45
CA GLN A 71 -15.92 6.25 22.05
C GLN A 71 -16.05 5.16 20.99
N GLU A 72 -16.89 5.36 19.97
CA GLU A 72 -17.06 4.45 18.83
C GLU A 72 -15.73 4.19 18.11
N LEU A 73 -14.98 5.27 17.81
CA LEU A 73 -13.72 5.16 17.09
C LEU A 73 -12.62 4.51 17.92
N LEU A 74 -12.55 4.78 19.23
CA LEU A 74 -11.61 4.10 20.12
C LEU A 74 -11.89 2.61 20.22
N ALA A 75 -13.16 2.21 20.27
CA ALA A 75 -13.54 0.79 20.20
C ALA A 75 -13.15 0.18 18.84
N PHE A 76 -13.44 0.89 17.74
CA PHE A 76 -13.09 0.45 16.40
C PHE A 76 -11.59 0.18 16.22
N VAL A 77 -10.71 1.03 16.78
CA VAL A 77 -9.26 0.86 16.66
C VAL A 77 -8.63 0.07 17.83
N GLY A 78 -9.42 -0.42 18.77
CA GLY A 78 -8.97 -1.20 19.93
C GLY A 78 -8.13 -0.39 20.93
N LEU A 79 -8.53 0.85 21.21
CA LEU A 79 -7.87 1.75 22.16
C LEU A 79 -8.80 2.24 23.29
N SER A 80 -9.95 1.59 23.50
CA SER A 80 -10.93 2.00 24.52
C SER A 80 -10.33 2.07 25.93
N GLU A 81 -9.55 1.07 26.33
CA GLU A 81 -8.91 0.99 27.66
C GLU A 81 -7.78 2.01 27.84
N ARG A 82 -7.29 2.57 26.76
CA ARG A 82 -6.22 3.56 26.72
C ARG A 82 -6.73 4.99 26.53
N ALA A 83 -8.05 5.21 26.57
CA ALA A 83 -8.67 6.50 26.28
C ALA A 83 -8.13 7.67 27.12
N GLY A 84 -7.77 7.41 28.36
CA GLY A 84 -7.20 8.38 29.30
C GLY A 84 -5.67 8.47 29.29
N ASP A 85 -4.98 7.61 28.55
CA ASP A 85 -3.53 7.62 28.50
C ASP A 85 -3.03 8.81 27.65
N ALA A 86 -1.87 9.35 28.02
CA ALA A 86 -1.15 10.30 27.21
C ALA A 86 -0.60 9.62 25.95
N VAL A 87 -0.60 10.33 24.82
CA VAL A 87 -0.21 9.78 23.50
C VAL A 87 1.26 9.33 23.47
N ASP A 88 2.12 9.95 24.24
CA ASP A 88 3.54 9.59 24.35
C ASP A 88 3.78 8.17 24.88
N LYS A 89 2.83 7.63 25.68
CA LYS A 89 2.87 6.26 26.23
C LYS A 89 2.44 5.17 25.24
N LEU A 90 1.94 5.57 24.07
CA LEU A 90 1.51 4.63 23.03
C LEU A 90 2.68 4.11 22.19
N SER A 91 2.62 2.84 21.81
CA SER A 91 3.52 2.28 20.78
C SER A 91 3.28 2.94 19.41
N GLY A 92 4.23 2.80 18.48
CA GLY A 92 4.08 3.32 17.12
C GLY A 92 2.81 2.82 16.44
N GLY A 93 2.52 1.53 16.54
CA GLY A 93 1.29 0.93 15.99
C GLY A 93 0.01 1.45 16.65
N MET A 94 0.04 1.74 17.98
CA MET A 94 -1.08 2.35 18.68
C MET A 94 -1.29 3.80 18.22
N ARG A 95 -0.22 4.58 18.08
CA ARG A 95 -0.30 5.95 17.54
C ARG A 95 -0.88 5.96 16.12
N ARG A 96 -0.45 5.03 15.26
CA ARG A 96 -0.99 4.91 13.90
C ARG A 96 -2.47 4.58 13.91
N ARG A 97 -2.93 3.67 14.77
CA ARG A 97 -4.35 3.36 14.93
C ARG A 97 -5.15 4.57 15.42
N LEU A 98 -4.62 5.35 16.37
CA LEU A 98 -5.25 6.60 16.82
C LEU A 98 -5.32 7.64 15.69
N GLN A 99 -4.29 7.77 14.87
CA GLN A 99 -4.29 8.66 13.70
C GLN A 99 -5.37 8.27 12.69
N ILE A 100 -5.56 6.96 12.45
CA ILE A 100 -6.66 6.46 11.61
C ILE A 100 -8.01 6.83 12.25
N ALA A 101 -8.20 6.58 13.55
CA ALA A 101 -9.42 6.95 14.26
C ALA A 101 -9.71 8.45 14.12
N ARG A 102 -8.70 9.29 14.29
CA ARG A 102 -8.82 10.75 14.14
C ARG A 102 -9.27 11.15 12.73
N ALA A 103 -8.73 10.52 11.69
CA ALA A 103 -9.13 10.78 10.31
C ALA A 103 -10.58 10.38 10.00
N LEU A 104 -11.22 9.59 10.86
CA LEU A 104 -12.60 9.13 10.71
C LEU A 104 -13.62 9.92 11.52
N VAL A 105 -13.21 10.92 12.29
CA VAL A 105 -14.07 11.68 13.21
C VAL A 105 -15.26 12.32 12.48
N ASN A 106 -15.01 12.89 11.32
CA ASN A 106 -16.01 13.59 10.49
C ASN A 106 -16.85 12.65 9.59
N ARG A 107 -16.80 11.33 9.79
CA ARG A 107 -17.48 10.35 8.94
C ARG A 107 -17.20 10.56 7.44
N PRO A 108 -15.93 10.54 7.03
CA PRO A 108 -15.52 10.89 5.68
C PRO A 108 -16.09 9.91 4.65
N ARG A 109 -16.38 10.40 3.44
CA ARG A 109 -16.74 9.58 2.28
C ARG A 109 -15.51 8.95 1.61
N MET A 110 -14.35 9.56 1.78
CA MET A 110 -13.06 9.11 1.25
C MET A 110 -11.97 9.28 2.30
N VAL A 111 -11.08 8.33 2.41
CA VAL A 111 -9.90 8.39 3.28
C VAL A 111 -8.64 8.29 2.43
N LEU A 112 -7.77 9.28 2.55
CA LEU A 112 -6.44 9.27 1.97
C LEU A 112 -5.46 8.74 3.02
N LEU A 113 -4.64 7.76 2.65
CA LEU A 113 -3.69 7.08 3.52
C LEU A 113 -2.31 7.15 2.86
N ASP A 114 -1.42 7.91 3.46
CA ASP A 114 -0.05 8.03 2.97
C ASP A 114 0.84 7.09 3.75
N GLU A 115 1.28 6.01 3.10
CA GLU A 115 2.10 4.92 3.67
C GLU A 115 1.58 4.44 5.05
N PRO A 116 0.35 3.90 5.13
CA PRO A 116 -0.35 3.70 6.41
C PRO A 116 0.32 2.72 7.37
N THR A 117 1.24 1.89 6.92
CA THR A 117 1.89 0.87 7.78
C THR A 117 3.41 0.96 7.82
N THR A 118 4.00 2.01 7.24
CA THR A 118 5.45 2.22 7.29
C THR A 118 5.95 2.36 8.72
N GLY A 119 7.03 1.66 9.02
CA GLY A 119 7.65 1.66 10.36
C GLY A 119 6.91 0.82 11.41
N LEU A 120 5.88 0.07 11.03
CA LEU A 120 5.19 -0.85 11.92
C LEU A 120 5.77 -2.27 11.83
N ASP A 121 5.80 -2.95 12.97
CA ASP A 121 6.08 -4.39 13.00
C ASP A 121 4.98 -5.19 12.25
N PRO A 122 5.25 -6.44 11.83
CA PRO A 122 4.29 -7.23 11.05
C PRO A 122 2.93 -7.42 11.74
N GLN A 123 2.91 -7.57 13.06
CA GLN A 123 1.66 -7.77 13.82
C GLN A 123 0.82 -6.48 13.83
N ALA A 124 1.44 -5.34 14.11
CA ALA A 124 0.76 -4.04 14.08
C ALA A 124 0.24 -3.72 12.68
N ARG A 125 1.00 -4.05 11.62
CA ARG A 125 0.58 -3.91 10.22
C ARG A 125 -0.71 -4.67 9.92
N HIS A 126 -0.78 -5.95 10.31
CA HIS A 126 -1.97 -6.77 10.12
C HIS A 126 -3.21 -6.19 10.80
N VAL A 127 -3.06 -5.67 12.02
CA VAL A 127 -4.16 -5.00 12.73
C VAL A 127 -4.65 -3.78 11.97
N VAL A 128 -3.76 -2.95 11.43
CA VAL A 128 -4.13 -1.79 10.61
C VAL A 128 -4.86 -2.25 9.34
N TRP A 129 -4.37 -3.27 8.63
CA TRP A 129 -5.03 -3.82 7.45
C TRP A 129 -6.45 -4.33 7.72
N GLU A 130 -6.66 -4.99 8.85
CA GLU A 130 -8.01 -5.42 9.26
C GLU A 130 -8.96 -4.24 9.43
N ARG A 131 -8.50 -3.14 10.04
CA ARG A 131 -9.30 -1.92 10.21
C ARG A 131 -9.61 -1.25 8.89
N LEU A 132 -8.64 -1.14 7.98
CA LEU A 132 -8.85 -0.58 6.65
C LEU A 132 -9.82 -1.44 5.82
N ARG A 133 -9.70 -2.78 5.87
CA ARG A 133 -10.68 -3.69 5.25
C ARG A 133 -12.08 -3.53 5.83
N ALA A 134 -12.19 -3.34 7.14
CA ALA A 134 -13.48 -3.09 7.78
C ALA A 134 -14.12 -1.78 7.30
N LEU A 135 -13.33 -0.69 7.17
CA LEU A 135 -13.78 0.59 6.61
C LEU A 135 -14.30 0.45 5.17
N ARG A 136 -13.55 -0.28 4.33
CA ARG A 136 -13.95 -0.55 2.94
C ARG A 136 -15.29 -1.29 2.89
N ARG A 137 -15.48 -2.32 3.73
CA ARG A 137 -16.77 -3.03 3.82
C ARG A 137 -17.93 -2.14 4.26
N GLN A 138 -17.65 -1.07 5.01
CA GLN A 138 -18.65 -0.06 5.40
C GLN A 138 -18.95 0.97 4.29
N GLY A 139 -18.32 0.83 3.12
CA GLY A 139 -18.55 1.69 1.97
C GLY A 139 -17.66 2.94 1.88
N ALA A 140 -16.63 3.05 2.72
CA ALA A 140 -15.66 4.13 2.60
C ALA A 140 -14.75 3.91 1.37
N ALA A 141 -14.57 4.93 0.55
CA ALA A 141 -13.55 4.92 -0.49
C ALA A 141 -12.16 5.15 0.14
N LEU A 142 -11.22 4.27 -0.14
CA LEU A 142 -9.84 4.37 0.35
C LEU A 142 -8.90 4.63 -0.82
N VAL A 143 -8.03 5.62 -0.69
CA VAL A 143 -6.90 5.86 -1.59
C VAL A 143 -5.64 5.81 -0.77
N LEU A 144 -4.74 4.88 -1.08
CA LEU A 144 -3.50 4.72 -0.33
C LEU A 144 -2.28 4.79 -1.24
N THR A 145 -1.19 5.30 -0.70
CA THR A 145 0.15 5.11 -1.25
C THR A 145 0.89 4.10 -0.40
N THR A 146 1.69 3.26 -1.02
CA THR A 146 2.54 2.31 -0.32
C THR A 146 3.69 1.87 -1.22
N HIS A 147 4.81 1.53 -0.63
CA HIS A 147 5.91 0.80 -1.25
C HIS A 147 5.89 -0.69 -0.85
N TYR A 148 4.94 -1.12 0.00
CA TYR A 148 4.75 -2.52 0.36
C TYR A 148 3.77 -3.18 -0.62
N MET A 149 4.27 -4.07 -1.48
CA MET A 149 3.46 -4.76 -2.48
C MET A 149 2.41 -5.66 -1.87
N ASP A 150 2.71 -6.28 -0.72
CA ASP A 150 1.74 -7.08 0.05
C ASP A 150 0.57 -6.24 0.54
N GLU A 151 0.83 -5.00 0.99
CA GLU A 151 -0.22 -4.08 1.40
C GLU A 151 -1.15 -3.74 0.24
N ALA A 152 -0.57 -3.38 -0.91
CA ALA A 152 -1.32 -3.10 -2.12
C ALA A 152 -2.16 -4.32 -2.57
N ALA A 153 -1.56 -5.51 -2.57
CA ALA A 153 -2.25 -6.75 -2.94
C ALA A 153 -3.44 -7.08 -2.02
N GLN A 154 -3.29 -6.80 -0.70
CA GLN A 154 -4.29 -7.14 0.30
C GLN A 154 -5.43 -6.12 0.44
N LEU A 155 -5.18 -4.85 0.15
CA LEU A 155 -6.10 -3.76 0.43
C LEU A 155 -6.75 -3.16 -0.80
N CYS A 156 -6.10 -3.19 -1.96
CA CYS A 156 -6.55 -2.47 -3.14
C CYS A 156 -7.38 -3.35 -4.08
N ASP A 157 -8.46 -2.79 -4.60
CA ASP A 157 -9.23 -3.39 -5.72
C ASP A 157 -8.59 -3.00 -7.07
N ARG A 158 -7.91 -1.85 -7.11
CA ARG A 158 -7.22 -1.30 -8.28
C ARG A 158 -5.90 -0.66 -7.85
N ILE A 159 -4.87 -0.87 -8.62
CA ILE A 159 -3.52 -0.38 -8.37
C ILE A 159 -3.07 0.46 -9.56
N VAL A 160 -2.38 1.54 -9.28
CA VAL A 160 -1.64 2.35 -10.25
C VAL A 160 -0.16 2.27 -9.87
N ILE A 161 0.64 1.64 -10.72
CA ILE A 161 2.09 1.59 -10.56
C ILE A 161 2.68 2.85 -11.20
N MET A 162 3.49 3.56 -10.44
CA MET A 162 4.15 4.79 -10.86
C MET A 162 5.66 4.66 -10.73
N ASP A 163 6.38 5.12 -11.73
CA ASP A 163 7.83 5.29 -11.70
C ASP A 163 8.23 6.58 -12.39
N GLY A 164 9.23 7.30 -11.84
CA GLY A 164 9.69 8.57 -12.38
C GLY A 164 8.58 9.62 -12.59
N GLY A 165 7.53 9.61 -11.75
CA GLY A 165 6.38 10.52 -11.84
C GLY A 165 5.39 10.20 -12.96
N ARG A 166 5.52 9.03 -13.61
CA ARG A 166 4.64 8.57 -14.68
C ARG A 166 3.88 7.32 -14.27
N ILE A 167 2.65 7.18 -14.76
CA ILE A 167 1.91 5.94 -14.65
C ILE A 167 2.51 4.93 -15.62
N VAL A 168 3.01 3.81 -15.09
CA VAL A 168 3.60 2.71 -15.87
C VAL A 168 2.54 1.66 -16.20
N ARG A 169 1.73 1.29 -15.21
CA ARG A 169 0.66 0.29 -15.35
C ARG A 169 -0.48 0.58 -14.37
N GLU A 170 -1.64 0.04 -14.71
CA GLU A 170 -2.83 0.15 -13.92
C GLU A 170 -3.70 -1.09 -14.11
N GLY A 171 -4.25 -1.63 -13.01
CA GLY A 171 -5.09 -2.82 -13.05
C GLY A 171 -5.51 -3.32 -11.68
N THR A 172 -6.17 -4.47 -11.65
CA THR A 172 -6.39 -5.22 -10.40
C THR A 172 -5.09 -5.92 -10.01
N PRO A 173 -4.86 -6.20 -8.70
CA PRO A 173 -3.66 -6.95 -8.27
C PRO A 173 -3.44 -8.24 -9.06
N ALA A 174 -4.48 -9.06 -9.17
CA ALA A 174 -4.39 -10.34 -9.89
C ALA A 174 -4.20 -10.14 -11.41
N GLY A 175 -4.85 -9.12 -12.00
CA GLY A 175 -4.72 -8.81 -13.43
C GLY A 175 -3.29 -8.40 -13.77
N LEU A 176 -2.70 -7.48 -12.98
CA LEU A 176 -1.32 -7.05 -13.19
C LEU A 176 -0.33 -8.21 -13.13
N VAL A 177 -0.47 -9.11 -12.14
CA VAL A 177 0.38 -10.30 -12.04
C VAL A 177 0.22 -11.19 -13.27
N ALA A 178 -1.03 -11.52 -13.65
CA ALA A 178 -1.29 -12.42 -14.77
C ALA A 178 -0.82 -11.86 -16.12
N GLU A 179 -0.91 -10.54 -16.32
CA GLU A 179 -0.53 -9.88 -17.57
C GLU A 179 0.98 -9.68 -17.72
N GLU A 180 1.66 -9.24 -16.65
CA GLU A 180 3.06 -8.81 -16.73
C GLU A 180 4.06 -9.94 -16.47
N VAL A 181 3.77 -10.86 -15.52
CA VAL A 181 4.72 -11.88 -15.10
C VAL A 181 4.19 -13.32 -15.20
N GLY A 182 2.89 -13.51 -15.30
CA GLY A 182 2.29 -14.84 -15.28
C GLY A 182 2.01 -15.33 -13.86
N ARG A 183 1.87 -16.66 -13.68
CA ARG A 183 1.40 -17.24 -12.42
C ARG A 183 2.52 -17.55 -11.45
N GLU A 184 3.72 -17.83 -11.98
CA GLU A 184 4.84 -18.40 -11.22
C GLU A 184 6.16 -17.74 -11.58
N VAL A 185 7.08 -17.77 -10.63
CA VAL A 185 8.46 -17.33 -10.80
C VAL A 185 9.36 -18.52 -10.49
N LEU A 186 10.25 -18.83 -11.41
CA LEU A 186 11.33 -19.80 -11.24
C LEU A 186 12.62 -19.02 -10.91
N GLU A 187 13.19 -19.32 -9.75
CA GLU A 187 14.42 -18.69 -9.25
C GLU A 187 15.58 -19.68 -9.42
N LEU A 188 16.52 -19.31 -10.27
CA LEU A 188 17.71 -20.13 -10.58
C LEU A 188 18.97 -19.37 -10.19
N ARG A 189 19.88 -20.06 -9.50
CA ARG A 189 21.24 -19.55 -9.27
C ARG A 189 22.21 -20.21 -10.22
N LEU A 190 22.96 -19.40 -10.95
CA LEU A 190 23.97 -19.87 -11.89
C LEU A 190 25.11 -18.85 -12.07
N ALA A 191 26.21 -19.25 -12.65
CA ALA A 191 27.29 -18.32 -12.93
C ALA A 191 26.81 -17.19 -13.86
N PRO A 192 27.10 -15.91 -13.57
CA PRO A 192 26.63 -14.77 -14.38
C PRO A 192 27.03 -14.92 -15.87
N ALA A 193 28.15 -15.55 -16.17
CA ALA A 193 28.61 -15.80 -17.55
C ALA A 193 27.70 -16.75 -18.32
N ASP A 194 26.97 -17.64 -17.64
CA ASP A 194 26.10 -18.65 -18.24
C ASP A 194 24.68 -18.15 -18.47
N ILE A 195 24.27 -17.04 -17.80
CA ILE A 195 22.91 -16.47 -17.89
C ILE A 195 22.52 -16.14 -19.35
N PRO A 196 23.33 -15.44 -20.15
CA PRO A 196 22.97 -15.15 -21.53
C PRO A 196 22.78 -16.41 -22.37
N GLY A 197 23.62 -17.44 -22.14
CA GLY A 197 23.53 -18.72 -22.82
C GLY A 197 22.25 -19.48 -22.48
N LEU A 198 21.83 -19.47 -21.22
CA LEU A 198 20.57 -20.05 -20.78
C LEU A 198 19.36 -19.32 -21.38
N LEU A 199 19.35 -17.99 -21.30
CA LEU A 199 18.25 -17.18 -21.86
C LEU A 199 18.10 -17.39 -23.35
N ALA A 200 19.19 -17.46 -24.11
CA ALA A 200 19.15 -17.73 -25.55
C ALA A 200 18.57 -19.13 -25.89
N ARG A 201 18.77 -20.14 -25.02
CA ARG A 201 18.19 -21.48 -25.20
C ARG A 201 16.72 -21.58 -24.76
N LEU A 202 16.30 -20.71 -23.85
CA LEU A 202 14.92 -20.61 -23.37
C LEU A 202 14.10 -19.55 -24.15
N ASP A 203 14.59 -19.10 -25.29
CA ASP A 203 13.96 -18.05 -26.09
C ASP A 203 12.46 -18.31 -26.34
N GLY A 204 11.60 -17.35 -25.93
CA GLY A 204 10.14 -17.44 -26.03
C GLY A 204 9.46 -18.41 -25.08
N ARG A 205 10.19 -19.11 -24.19
CA ARG A 205 9.62 -20.06 -23.20
C ARG A 205 9.21 -19.37 -21.91
N ALA A 206 10.01 -18.40 -21.44
CA ALA A 206 9.63 -17.52 -20.33
C ALA A 206 8.88 -16.30 -20.84
N ARG A 207 7.95 -15.78 -20.05
CA ARG A 207 7.26 -14.49 -20.35
C ARG A 207 8.20 -13.30 -20.23
N GLY A 208 9.22 -13.42 -19.41
CA GLY A 208 10.24 -12.41 -19.17
C GLY A 208 11.23 -12.94 -18.14
N HIS A 209 12.23 -12.14 -17.82
CA HIS A 209 13.22 -12.46 -16.83
C HIS A 209 13.76 -11.23 -16.13
N GLN A 210 14.37 -11.45 -14.97
CA GLN A 210 15.16 -10.45 -14.24
C GLN A 210 16.45 -11.11 -13.74
N VAL A 211 17.53 -10.33 -13.71
CA VAL A 211 18.84 -10.81 -13.24
C VAL A 211 19.28 -9.97 -12.04
N GLU A 212 19.56 -10.63 -10.93
CA GLU A 212 20.09 -10.02 -9.71
C GLU A 212 21.41 -10.73 -9.32
N GLY A 213 22.52 -10.25 -9.87
CA GLY A 213 23.83 -10.85 -9.66
C GLY A 213 23.92 -12.26 -10.27
N ASP A 214 23.98 -13.30 -9.42
CA ASP A 214 23.99 -14.73 -9.78
C ASP A 214 22.60 -15.38 -9.77
N LEU A 215 21.56 -14.61 -9.39
CA LEU A 215 20.17 -15.06 -9.35
C LEU A 215 19.44 -14.63 -10.62
N LEU A 216 18.85 -15.60 -11.31
CA LEU A 216 17.98 -15.40 -12.46
C LEU A 216 16.53 -15.70 -12.06
N LEU A 217 15.65 -14.73 -12.20
CA LEU A 217 14.22 -14.86 -12.04
C LEU A 217 13.60 -15.05 -13.43
N LEU A 218 12.90 -16.14 -13.65
CA LEU A 218 12.17 -16.41 -14.90
C LEU A 218 10.67 -16.38 -14.62
N PHE A 219 9.94 -15.56 -15.36
CA PHE A 219 8.50 -15.41 -15.26
C PHE A 219 7.77 -16.41 -16.14
N SER A 220 6.78 -17.12 -15.61
CA SER A 220 6.13 -18.24 -16.29
C SER A 220 4.70 -18.47 -15.82
N ASP A 221 3.94 -19.21 -16.61
CA ASP A 221 2.66 -19.78 -16.17
C ASP A 221 2.82 -21.21 -15.63
N ASP A 222 4.00 -21.83 -15.86
CA ASP A 222 4.36 -23.20 -15.43
C ASP A 222 5.87 -23.24 -15.15
N ALA A 223 6.24 -23.04 -13.88
CA ALA A 223 7.64 -23.02 -13.45
C ALA A 223 8.27 -24.42 -13.51
N GLU A 224 7.49 -25.49 -13.33
CA GLU A 224 8.00 -26.87 -13.37
C GLU A 224 8.41 -27.26 -14.79
N ALA A 225 7.56 -26.98 -15.78
CA ALA A 225 7.88 -27.22 -17.19
C ALA A 225 9.10 -26.38 -17.62
N LEU A 226 9.15 -25.10 -17.22
CA LEU A 226 10.26 -24.20 -17.54
C LEU A 226 11.58 -24.66 -16.90
N HIS A 227 11.53 -25.18 -15.67
CA HIS A 227 12.69 -25.74 -14.99
C HIS A 227 13.21 -27.01 -15.70
N ALA A 228 12.30 -27.89 -16.13
CA ALA A 228 12.69 -29.07 -16.88
C ALA A 228 13.38 -28.70 -18.20
N GLU A 229 12.88 -27.71 -18.93
CA GLU A 229 13.50 -27.18 -20.13
C GLU A 229 14.88 -26.53 -19.83
N ALA A 230 14.99 -25.74 -18.78
CA ALA A 230 16.26 -25.15 -18.35
C ALA A 230 17.31 -26.22 -18.06
N ARG A 231 16.97 -27.29 -17.33
CA ARG A 231 17.86 -28.42 -17.06
C ARG A 231 18.28 -29.15 -18.31
N ALA A 232 17.41 -29.31 -19.30
CA ALA A 232 17.72 -29.97 -20.56
C ALA A 232 18.79 -29.23 -21.37
N THR A 233 19.08 -27.96 -21.07
CA THR A 233 20.15 -27.19 -21.71
C THR A 233 21.56 -27.71 -21.34
N GLY A 234 21.68 -28.43 -20.21
CA GLY A 234 22.96 -28.89 -19.69
C GLY A 234 23.83 -27.81 -19.02
N ILE A 235 23.33 -26.60 -18.88
CA ILE A 235 24.00 -25.52 -18.16
C ILE A 235 23.86 -25.80 -16.65
N GLY A 236 24.96 -25.66 -15.89
CA GLY A 236 24.97 -25.85 -14.45
C GLY A 236 24.17 -24.75 -13.75
N MET A 237 23.14 -25.15 -13.00
CA MET A 237 22.30 -24.24 -12.24
C MET A 237 21.78 -24.92 -10.98
N GLU A 238 21.41 -24.10 -9.98
CA GLU A 238 20.79 -24.55 -8.75
C GLU A 238 19.38 -23.92 -8.65
N LEU A 239 18.36 -24.77 -8.44
CA LEU A 239 17.01 -24.31 -8.17
C LEU A 239 16.95 -23.72 -6.76
N GLN A 240 16.64 -22.43 -6.64
CA GLN A 240 16.44 -21.76 -5.37
C GLN A 240 14.97 -21.85 -4.93
N ALA A 241 14.05 -21.53 -5.84
CA ALA A 241 12.61 -21.61 -5.58
C ALA A 241 11.81 -21.74 -6.89
N ALA A 242 10.64 -22.36 -6.76
CA ALA A 242 9.52 -22.18 -7.69
C ALA A 242 8.34 -21.69 -6.84
N ARG A 243 7.89 -20.47 -7.07
CA ARG A 243 6.89 -19.83 -6.23
C ARG A 243 5.83 -19.09 -7.05
N ARG A 244 4.71 -18.76 -6.41
CA ARG A 244 3.71 -17.91 -7.05
C ARG A 244 4.27 -16.51 -7.29
N ALA A 245 3.93 -15.94 -8.43
CA ALA A 245 4.22 -14.55 -8.74
C ALA A 245 3.37 -13.59 -7.91
N GLY A 246 3.95 -12.44 -7.59
CA GLY A 246 3.31 -11.38 -6.81
C GLY A 246 3.50 -10.01 -7.43
N LEU A 247 2.96 -8.98 -6.78
CA LEU A 247 3.12 -7.59 -7.24
C LEU A 247 4.58 -7.09 -7.16
N GLU A 248 5.40 -7.68 -6.30
CA GLU A 248 6.84 -7.38 -6.23
C GLU A 248 7.52 -7.74 -7.55
N ASP A 249 7.17 -8.90 -8.12
CA ASP A 249 7.69 -9.35 -9.41
C ASP A 249 7.21 -8.46 -10.56
N VAL A 250 5.94 -8.01 -10.51
CA VAL A 250 5.40 -7.04 -11.47
C VAL A 250 6.17 -5.73 -11.42
N PHE A 251 6.40 -5.19 -10.21
CA PHE A 251 7.14 -3.95 -10.06
C PHE A 251 8.57 -4.08 -10.60
N LEU A 252 9.23 -5.18 -10.28
CA LEU A 252 10.57 -5.51 -10.75
C LEU A 252 10.61 -5.63 -12.28
N ALA A 253 9.66 -6.34 -12.88
CA ALA A 253 9.57 -6.51 -14.33
C ALA A 253 9.37 -5.19 -15.07
N LEU A 254 8.56 -4.27 -14.51
CA LEU A 254 8.21 -3.00 -15.14
C LEU A 254 9.28 -1.91 -14.94
N THR A 255 10.01 -1.91 -13.83
CA THR A 255 10.95 -0.83 -13.49
C THR A 255 12.41 -1.22 -13.60
N GLY A 256 12.69 -2.52 -13.62
CA GLY A 256 14.07 -3.05 -13.58
C GLY A 256 14.79 -2.81 -12.25
N ARG A 257 14.07 -2.39 -11.18
CA ARG A 257 14.63 -2.04 -9.88
C ARG A 257 13.98 -2.86 -8.76
N SER A 258 14.80 -3.42 -7.87
CA SER A 258 14.29 -4.04 -6.64
C SER A 258 13.86 -2.96 -5.64
N LEU A 259 12.74 -3.21 -4.94
CA LEU A 259 12.25 -2.34 -3.85
C LEU A 259 13.16 -2.33 -2.60
N ARG A 260 14.17 -3.22 -2.58
CA ARG A 260 15.09 -3.38 -1.44
C ARG A 260 16.24 -2.35 -1.43
N GLU A 261 16.34 -1.50 -2.44
CA GLU A 261 17.44 -0.53 -2.57
C GLU A 261 17.12 0.87 -2.01
N HIS A 262 16.08 1.00 -1.13
CA HIS A 262 15.73 2.28 -0.49
C HIS A 262 15.64 2.19 1.01
#